data_0e64636e19a57e20d8fe260197174b79
#
_entry.id   0e64636e19a57e20d8fe260197174b79
#
_cell.length_a   1.000
_cell.length_b   1.000
_cell.length_c   1.000
_cell.angle_alpha   90.00
_cell.angle_beta   90.00
_cell.angle_gamma   90.00
#
_symmetry.space_group_name_H-M   'P 1'
#
loop_
_entity.id
_entity.type
_entity.pdbx_description
1 polymer ?
#
loop_
_entity_poly.entity_id
_entity_poly.type
_entity_poly.pdbx_seq_one_letter_code
_entity_poly.pdbx_strand_id
1 'polypeptide(L)'
;MRIEVERWQAAQTEEFSHHQDLRLEAYSTASKIIAKYLEFDYETDFKDKIIVEVGAGPRGSILNTKGNFKRGIVVEPLIDRWPANIRKDYEDIGVEIIDAPYEDLDIDEQVDETWFFNVVQHVFDPKEQLELAKKTSKVVRVFESIGSGIDLAHPHFITEKTFTDVLGNFGQIFK
;
A
#
# COMPACT_ATOMS: atom_id res chain seq x y z
N MET A 1 9.11 -14.18 3.57
CA MET A 1 8.75 -15.49 4.17
C MET A 1 7.35 -15.36 4.70
N ARG A 2 6.47 -16.25 4.28
CA ARG A 2 5.07 -16.29 4.69
C ARG A 2 4.99 -16.57 6.21
N ILE A 3 4.22 -15.75 6.93
CA ILE A 3 3.97 -15.95 8.36
C ILE A 3 2.71 -16.80 8.58
N GLU A 4 2.50 -17.26 9.82
CA GLU A 4 1.28 -17.98 10.18
C GLU A 4 0.06 -17.03 10.14
N VAL A 5 -1.11 -17.58 9.79
CA VAL A 5 -2.35 -16.79 9.63
C VAL A 5 -2.70 -16.08 10.94
N GLU A 6 -2.62 -16.76 12.07
CA GLU A 6 -2.90 -16.20 13.39
C GLU A 6 -1.96 -15.03 13.74
N ARG A 7 -0.68 -15.14 13.32
CA ARG A 7 0.30 -14.07 13.53
C ARG A 7 -0.05 -12.84 12.69
N TRP A 8 -0.45 -13.05 11.43
CA TRP A 8 -0.89 -11.96 10.55
C TRP A 8 -2.16 -11.29 11.08
N GLN A 9 -3.18 -12.07 11.49
CA GLN A 9 -4.42 -11.54 12.04
C GLN A 9 -4.19 -10.72 13.33
N ALA A 10 -3.25 -11.15 14.19
CA ALA A 10 -2.85 -10.39 15.36
C ALA A 10 -2.22 -9.05 14.97
N ALA A 11 -1.34 -9.04 13.96
CA ALA A 11 -0.73 -7.81 13.44
C ALA A 11 -1.78 -6.85 12.86
N GLN A 12 -2.74 -7.35 12.07
CA GLN A 12 -3.83 -6.54 11.53
C GLN A 12 -4.70 -5.91 12.64
N THR A 13 -4.89 -6.64 13.73
CA THR A 13 -5.67 -6.12 14.88
C THR A 13 -4.92 -5.00 15.59
N GLU A 14 -3.62 -5.13 15.77
CA GLU A 14 -2.77 -4.10 16.38
C GLU A 14 -2.70 -2.86 15.47
N GLU A 15 -2.49 -3.07 14.17
CA GLU A 15 -2.46 -2.00 13.18
C GLU A 15 -3.76 -1.20 13.17
N PHE A 16 -4.91 -1.89 13.16
CA PHE A 16 -6.21 -1.23 13.26
C PHE A 16 -6.31 -0.36 14.52
N SER A 17 -5.86 -0.87 15.67
CA SER A 17 -5.90 -0.14 16.95
C SER A 17 -5.02 1.10 16.91
N HIS A 18 -3.84 0.99 16.31
CA HIS A 18 -2.90 2.11 16.16
C HIS A 18 -3.48 3.24 15.30
N HIS A 19 -4.14 2.91 14.21
CA HIS A 19 -4.73 3.88 13.30
C HIS A 19 -5.96 4.61 13.87
N GLN A 20 -6.64 4.10 14.89
CA GLN A 20 -7.79 4.77 15.50
C GLN A 20 -7.40 6.11 16.17
N ASP A 21 -6.18 6.24 16.64
CA ASP A 21 -5.68 7.43 17.33
C ASP A 21 -4.96 8.42 16.39
N LEU A 22 -4.75 8.06 15.13
CA LEU A 22 -4.02 8.92 14.19
C LEU A 22 -4.91 10.04 13.64
N ARG A 23 -4.37 11.26 13.65
CA ARG A 23 -5.03 12.42 13.08
C ARG A 23 -4.93 12.40 11.55
N LEU A 24 -6.00 12.80 10.86
CA LEU A 24 -6.04 12.88 9.40
C LEU A 24 -4.90 13.71 8.78
N GLU A 25 -4.40 14.71 9.49
CA GLU A 25 -3.27 15.55 9.08
C GLU A 25 -1.96 14.75 8.92
N ALA A 26 -1.77 13.68 9.70
CA ALA A 26 -0.58 12.83 9.62
C ALA A 26 -0.52 12.13 8.24
N TYR A 27 -1.64 11.63 7.74
CA TYR A 27 -1.70 10.97 6.42
C TYR A 27 -1.43 11.94 5.27
N SER A 28 -1.98 13.17 5.34
CA SER A 28 -1.69 14.20 4.33
C SER A 28 -0.20 14.57 4.30
N THR A 29 0.45 14.61 5.45
CA THR A 29 1.88 14.88 5.54
C THR A 29 2.70 13.72 4.96
N ALA A 30 2.35 12.46 5.30
CA ALA A 30 3.01 11.27 4.77
C ALA A 30 2.91 11.21 3.25
N SER A 31 1.72 11.42 2.67
CA SER A 31 1.53 11.41 1.22
C SER A 31 2.38 12.48 0.50
N LYS A 32 2.53 13.68 1.07
CA LYS A 32 3.41 14.72 0.50
C LYS A 32 4.88 14.33 0.54
N ILE A 33 5.31 13.65 1.61
CA ILE A 33 6.67 13.13 1.72
C ILE A 33 6.91 12.06 0.65
N ILE A 34 5.98 11.12 0.49
CA ILE A 34 6.03 10.07 -0.53
C ILE A 34 6.17 10.68 -1.93
N ALA A 35 5.27 11.60 -2.29
CA ALA A 35 5.30 12.28 -3.59
C ALA A 35 6.64 12.98 -3.86
N LYS A 36 7.18 13.66 -2.83
CA LYS A 36 8.49 14.34 -2.92
C LYS A 36 9.62 13.36 -3.20
N TYR A 37 9.70 12.25 -2.47
CA TYR A 37 10.81 11.29 -2.60
C TYR A 37 10.70 10.43 -3.86
N LEU A 38 9.47 10.12 -4.30
CA LEU A 38 9.23 9.35 -5.52
C LEU A 38 9.08 10.23 -6.77
N GLU A 39 9.24 11.55 -6.63
CA GLU A 39 9.29 12.54 -7.70
C GLU A 39 8.07 12.49 -8.62
N PHE A 40 6.85 12.55 -8.04
CA PHE A 40 5.60 12.61 -8.80
C PHE A 40 4.60 13.60 -8.21
N ASP A 41 3.62 13.97 -9.02
CA ASP A 41 2.46 14.77 -8.63
C ASP A 41 1.18 13.93 -8.73
N TYR A 42 0.43 13.82 -7.62
CA TYR A 42 -0.79 13.03 -7.57
C TYR A 42 -1.87 13.50 -8.53
N GLU A 43 -1.95 14.79 -8.82
CA GLU A 43 -3.03 15.35 -9.62
C GLU A 43 -2.76 15.27 -11.14
N THR A 44 -1.50 15.13 -11.55
CA THR A 44 -1.12 15.21 -12.97
C THR A 44 -0.56 13.92 -13.57
N ASP A 45 0.19 13.12 -12.79
CA ASP A 45 0.99 12.05 -13.34
C ASP A 45 0.23 10.74 -13.57
N PHE A 46 -1.01 10.66 -13.08
CA PHE A 46 -1.77 9.40 -13.07
C PHE A 46 -3.03 9.40 -13.93
N LYS A 47 -3.32 10.49 -14.64
CA LYS A 47 -4.59 10.75 -15.35
C LYS A 47 -5.11 9.59 -16.20
N ASP A 48 -4.27 8.91 -16.93
CA ASP A 48 -4.71 7.84 -17.85
C ASP A 48 -4.26 6.45 -17.36
N LYS A 49 -3.90 6.31 -16.07
CA LYS A 49 -3.32 5.10 -15.51
C LYS A 49 -4.34 4.27 -14.73
N ILE A 50 -4.12 2.96 -14.75
CA ILE A 50 -4.73 2.01 -13.83
C ILE A 50 -3.77 1.86 -12.65
N ILE A 51 -4.25 2.18 -11.44
CA ILE A 51 -3.45 2.21 -10.22
C ILE A 51 -4.04 1.24 -9.21
N VAL A 52 -3.17 0.45 -8.58
CA VAL A 52 -3.51 -0.36 -7.40
C VAL A 52 -2.71 0.15 -6.21
N GLU A 53 -3.37 0.57 -5.13
CA GLU A 53 -2.71 0.86 -3.85
C GLU A 53 -3.01 -0.27 -2.87
N VAL A 54 -1.96 -0.89 -2.35
CA VAL A 54 -2.02 -2.01 -1.41
C VAL A 54 -1.88 -1.50 0.02
N GLY A 55 -2.80 -1.92 0.91
CA GLY A 55 -2.78 -1.54 2.32
C GLY A 55 -2.94 -0.02 2.50
N ALA A 56 -3.93 0.56 1.83
CA ALA A 56 -4.15 2.00 1.82
C ALA A 56 -4.54 2.58 3.20
N GLY A 57 -4.97 1.72 4.13
CA GLY A 57 -5.43 2.13 5.44
C GLY A 57 -6.64 3.07 5.38
N PRO A 58 -6.89 3.86 6.43
CA PRO A 58 -8.04 4.76 6.45
C PRO A 58 -7.87 6.00 5.56
N ARG A 59 -6.67 6.26 5.02
CA ARG A 59 -6.36 7.46 4.21
C ARG A 59 -5.22 7.18 3.23
N GLY A 60 -5.48 6.31 2.26
CA GLY A 60 -4.52 5.98 1.21
C GLY A 60 -4.07 7.18 0.39
N SER A 61 -2.89 7.07 -0.15
CA SER A 61 -2.27 8.11 -0.97
C SER A 61 -3.04 8.37 -2.27
N ILE A 62 -3.77 7.37 -2.78
CA ILE A 62 -4.61 7.48 -3.97
C ILE A 62 -5.70 8.56 -3.83
N LEU A 63 -6.15 8.88 -2.61
CA LEU A 63 -7.12 9.95 -2.37
C LEU A 63 -6.59 11.33 -2.83
N ASN A 64 -5.27 11.53 -2.86
CA ASN A 64 -4.67 12.78 -3.31
C ASN A 64 -4.73 12.97 -4.83
N THR A 65 -5.03 11.92 -5.60
CA THR A 65 -5.27 12.02 -7.05
C THR A 65 -6.60 12.71 -7.38
N LYS A 66 -7.51 12.81 -6.40
CA LYS A 66 -8.85 13.39 -6.56
C LYS A 66 -9.66 12.72 -7.68
N GLY A 67 -9.42 11.44 -7.94
CA GLY A 67 -10.06 10.69 -9.03
C GLY A 67 -9.44 10.93 -10.41
N ASN A 68 -8.31 11.62 -10.50
CA ASN A 68 -7.62 11.86 -11.76
C ASN A 68 -6.77 10.65 -12.19
N PHE A 69 -7.44 9.55 -12.51
CA PHE A 69 -6.88 8.29 -13.02
C PHE A 69 -7.86 7.65 -14.02
N LYS A 70 -7.42 6.66 -14.76
CA LYS A 70 -8.30 5.84 -15.60
C LYS A 70 -9.13 4.86 -14.76
N ARG A 71 -8.48 4.19 -13.78
CA ARG A 71 -9.07 3.28 -12.81
C ARG A 71 -8.22 3.27 -11.56
N GLY A 72 -8.82 3.45 -10.40
CA GLY A 72 -8.16 3.36 -9.10
C GLY A 72 -8.71 2.17 -8.32
N ILE A 73 -7.83 1.36 -7.78
CA ILE A 73 -8.15 0.18 -6.97
C ILE A 73 -7.40 0.29 -5.64
N VAL A 74 -8.11 0.10 -4.55
CA VAL A 74 -7.53 -0.04 -3.21
C VAL A 74 -7.75 -1.47 -2.72
N VAL A 75 -6.68 -2.10 -2.25
CA VAL A 75 -6.72 -3.43 -1.65
C VAL A 75 -6.42 -3.27 -0.16
N GLU A 76 -7.45 -3.41 0.67
CA GLU A 76 -7.36 -3.09 2.11
C GLU A 76 -8.17 -4.08 2.95
N PRO A 77 -7.53 -5.06 3.58
CA PRO A 77 -8.24 -6.11 4.35
C PRO A 77 -8.90 -5.62 5.64
N LEU A 78 -8.69 -4.37 6.01
CA LEU A 78 -9.32 -3.77 7.20
C LEU A 78 -10.45 -2.79 6.85
N ILE A 79 -10.81 -2.66 5.57
CA ILE A 79 -11.70 -1.60 5.11
C ILE A 79 -13.08 -1.63 5.80
N ASP A 80 -13.61 -2.80 6.05
CA ASP A 80 -14.91 -2.96 6.72
C ASP A 80 -14.86 -2.74 8.24
N ARG A 81 -13.66 -2.63 8.81
CA ARG A 81 -13.47 -2.26 10.22
C ARG A 81 -13.43 -0.74 10.42
N TRP A 82 -13.17 0.03 9.36
CA TRP A 82 -13.14 1.49 9.43
C TRP A 82 -14.56 2.08 9.46
N PRO A 83 -14.74 3.30 10.00
CA PRO A 83 -16.01 4.02 9.87
C PRO A 83 -16.46 4.16 8.42
N ALA A 84 -17.75 4.07 8.15
CA ALA A 84 -18.33 4.05 6.81
C ALA A 84 -17.94 5.28 5.93
N ASN A 85 -17.64 6.42 6.56
CA ASN A 85 -17.16 7.61 5.83
C ASN A 85 -15.78 7.40 5.21
N ILE A 86 -14.95 6.49 5.74
CA ILE A 86 -13.64 6.17 5.15
C ILE A 86 -13.83 5.45 3.82
N ARG A 87 -14.66 4.42 3.76
CA ARG A 87 -15.03 3.75 2.50
C ARG A 87 -15.61 4.75 1.51
N LYS A 88 -16.52 5.60 1.98
CA LYS A 88 -17.16 6.63 1.14
C LYS A 88 -16.16 7.61 0.53
N ASP A 89 -15.11 8.02 1.25
CA ASP A 89 -14.10 8.93 0.71
C ASP A 89 -13.38 8.35 -0.53
N TYR A 90 -13.15 7.02 -0.57
CA TYR A 90 -12.61 6.34 -1.75
C TYR A 90 -13.64 6.25 -2.88
N GLU A 91 -14.88 5.85 -2.55
CA GLU A 91 -15.96 5.72 -3.52
C GLU A 91 -16.31 7.06 -4.19
N ASP A 92 -16.30 8.17 -3.43
CA ASP A 92 -16.60 9.52 -3.94
C ASP A 92 -15.64 9.99 -5.04
N ILE A 93 -14.42 9.46 -5.08
CA ILE A 93 -13.45 9.74 -6.16
C ILE A 93 -13.36 8.61 -7.20
N GLY A 94 -14.24 7.61 -7.14
CA GLY A 94 -14.32 6.53 -8.12
C GLY A 94 -13.29 5.42 -7.93
N VAL A 95 -12.78 5.22 -6.71
CA VAL A 95 -11.88 4.12 -6.36
C VAL A 95 -12.69 2.84 -6.09
N GLU A 96 -12.29 1.75 -6.73
CA GLU A 96 -12.77 0.41 -6.39
C GLU A 96 -12.06 -0.10 -5.15
N ILE A 97 -12.82 -0.72 -4.23
CA ILE A 97 -12.26 -1.24 -2.98
C ILE A 97 -12.39 -2.74 -2.96
N ILE A 98 -11.29 -3.42 -2.68
CA ILE A 98 -11.21 -4.87 -2.51
C ILE A 98 -10.83 -5.17 -1.06
N ASP A 99 -11.76 -5.80 -0.33
CA ASP A 99 -11.57 -6.27 1.04
C ASP A 99 -10.93 -7.67 1.02
N ALA A 100 -9.63 -7.71 0.77
CA ALA A 100 -8.85 -8.93 0.74
C ALA A 100 -7.34 -8.63 0.91
N PRO A 101 -6.53 -9.61 1.31
CA PRO A 101 -5.09 -9.55 1.12
C PRO A 101 -4.72 -9.45 -0.37
N TYR A 102 -3.68 -8.71 -0.69
CA TYR A 102 -3.29 -8.50 -2.10
C TYR A 102 -2.87 -9.79 -2.81
N GLU A 103 -2.26 -10.74 -2.10
CA GLU A 103 -1.85 -12.04 -2.64
C GLU A 103 -3.02 -12.94 -3.05
N ASP A 104 -4.23 -12.66 -2.56
CA ASP A 104 -5.44 -13.40 -2.92
C ASP A 104 -6.12 -12.86 -4.19
N LEU A 105 -5.57 -11.80 -4.80
CA LEU A 105 -6.13 -11.22 -6.00
C LEU A 105 -5.75 -12.00 -7.25
N ASP A 106 -6.77 -12.32 -8.04
CA ASP A 106 -6.59 -12.76 -9.43
C ASP A 106 -6.66 -11.51 -10.33
N ILE A 107 -5.49 -10.96 -10.66
CA ILE A 107 -5.39 -9.79 -11.52
C ILE A 107 -5.10 -10.27 -12.94
N ASP A 108 -6.15 -10.39 -13.75
CA ASP A 108 -6.06 -10.84 -15.13
C ASP A 108 -5.52 -9.78 -16.11
N GLU A 109 -5.57 -8.51 -15.73
CA GLU A 109 -5.10 -7.40 -16.56
C GLU A 109 -3.78 -6.80 -16.04
N GLN A 110 -2.95 -6.31 -16.95
CA GLN A 110 -1.77 -5.53 -16.57
C GLN A 110 -2.19 -4.12 -16.13
N VAL A 111 -1.84 -3.74 -14.88
CA VAL A 111 -2.04 -2.40 -14.36
C VAL A 111 -0.83 -1.50 -14.68
N ASP A 112 -1.03 -0.18 -14.67
CA ASP A 112 0.07 0.74 -14.95
C ASP A 112 0.99 0.87 -13.74
N GLU A 113 0.41 0.96 -12.54
CA GLU A 113 1.20 1.11 -11.31
C GLU A 113 0.59 0.33 -10.13
N THR A 114 1.45 -0.32 -9.33
CA THR A 114 1.11 -0.81 -8.00
C THR A 114 1.93 -0.09 -6.95
N TRP A 115 1.26 0.41 -5.92
CA TRP A 115 1.84 1.20 -4.84
C TRP A 115 1.85 0.44 -3.52
N PHE A 116 3.02 0.41 -2.88
CA PHE A 116 3.23 -0.08 -1.53
C PHE A 116 3.82 1.06 -0.69
N PHE A 117 3.00 1.74 0.07
CA PHE A 117 3.42 2.89 0.87
C PHE A 117 3.28 2.60 2.35
N ASN A 118 4.40 2.24 2.98
CA ASN A 118 4.51 1.86 4.39
C ASN A 118 3.60 0.67 4.76
N VAL A 119 3.60 -0.38 3.95
CA VAL A 119 2.70 -1.53 4.09
C VAL A 119 3.42 -2.88 4.04
N VAL A 120 4.60 -2.97 3.41
CA VAL A 120 5.27 -4.26 3.14
C VAL A 120 5.63 -5.01 4.43
N GLN A 121 5.83 -4.30 5.52
CA GLN A 121 6.09 -4.89 6.84
C GLN A 121 4.85 -5.50 7.50
N HIS A 122 3.62 -5.20 7.02
CA HIS A 122 2.34 -5.65 7.58
C HIS A 122 1.67 -6.78 6.81
N VAL A 123 2.18 -7.14 5.64
CA VAL A 123 1.58 -8.11 4.73
C VAL A 123 1.81 -9.55 5.18
N PHE A 124 1.13 -10.49 4.52
CA PHE A 124 1.23 -11.91 4.85
C PHE A 124 2.56 -12.52 4.38
N ASP A 125 2.94 -12.29 3.11
CA ASP A 125 4.25 -12.61 2.56
C ASP A 125 4.79 -11.48 1.67
N PRO A 126 5.77 -10.69 2.15
CA PRO A 126 6.37 -9.60 1.38
C PRO A 126 6.90 -10.01 0.01
N LYS A 127 7.48 -11.20 -0.08
CA LYS A 127 8.06 -11.69 -1.33
C LYS A 127 6.96 -12.00 -2.35
N GLU A 128 5.94 -12.74 -1.94
CA GLU A 128 4.81 -13.12 -2.79
C GLU A 128 4.08 -11.89 -3.33
N GLN A 129 3.83 -10.90 -2.49
CA GLN A 129 3.19 -9.64 -2.91
C GLN A 129 4.03 -8.86 -3.92
N LEU A 130 5.33 -8.73 -3.68
CA LEU A 130 6.22 -8.02 -4.61
C LEU A 130 6.38 -8.78 -5.94
N GLU A 131 6.41 -10.12 -5.92
CA GLU A 131 6.42 -10.94 -7.14
C GLU A 131 5.13 -10.80 -7.94
N LEU A 132 3.97 -10.78 -7.26
CA LEU A 132 2.67 -10.53 -7.90
C LEU A 132 2.64 -9.14 -8.54
N ALA A 133 3.02 -8.11 -7.80
CA ALA A 133 3.05 -6.75 -8.33
C ALA A 133 4.00 -6.61 -9.52
N LYS A 134 5.19 -7.19 -9.46
CA LYS A 134 6.14 -7.22 -10.58
C LYS A 134 5.58 -7.89 -11.83
N LYS A 135 4.79 -8.95 -11.65
CA LYS A 135 4.16 -9.69 -12.75
C LYS A 135 3.01 -8.91 -13.40
N THR A 136 2.21 -8.22 -12.57
CA THR A 136 0.95 -7.59 -13.00
C THR A 136 1.05 -6.11 -13.31
N SER A 137 2.17 -5.44 -12.96
CA SER A 137 2.30 -3.99 -13.08
C SER A 137 3.45 -3.59 -13.98
N LYS A 138 3.30 -2.48 -14.70
CA LYS A 138 4.39 -1.86 -15.48
C LYS A 138 5.39 -1.16 -14.56
N VAL A 139 4.90 -0.55 -13.46
CA VAL A 139 5.69 0.14 -12.45
C VAL A 139 5.25 -0.32 -11.06
N VAL A 140 6.21 -0.64 -10.20
CA VAL A 140 5.98 -0.88 -8.77
C VAL A 140 6.64 0.25 -8.00
N ARG A 141 5.83 1.02 -7.25
CA ARG A 141 6.34 2.07 -6.36
C ARG A 141 6.32 1.58 -4.93
N VAL A 142 7.45 1.69 -4.27
CA VAL A 142 7.59 1.32 -2.87
C VAL A 142 8.15 2.51 -2.09
N PHE A 143 7.51 2.85 -1.00
CA PHE A 143 8.03 3.77 0.01
C PHE A 143 7.88 3.11 1.37
N GLU A 144 8.99 2.68 1.98
CA GLU A 144 8.97 1.82 3.15
C GLU A 144 10.11 2.15 4.12
N SER A 145 9.84 1.99 5.41
CA SER A 145 10.87 2.04 6.44
C SER A 145 11.65 0.73 6.47
N ILE A 146 12.97 0.80 6.34
CA ILE A 146 13.84 -0.38 6.43
C ILE A 146 14.63 -0.38 7.73
N GLY A 147 14.95 -1.58 8.22
CA GLY A 147 15.74 -1.77 9.44
C GLY A 147 14.97 -1.58 10.74
N SER A 148 13.65 -1.39 10.69
CA SER A 148 12.79 -1.38 11.88
C SER A 148 12.71 -2.77 12.49
N GLY A 149 12.60 -2.86 13.82
CA GLY A 149 12.48 -4.13 14.52
C GLY A 149 11.15 -4.84 14.25
N ILE A 150 11.11 -6.15 14.49
CA ILE A 150 9.86 -6.92 14.51
C ILE A 150 9.13 -6.61 15.82
N ASP A 151 7.85 -6.29 15.74
CA ASP A 151 6.95 -6.13 16.88
C ASP A 151 5.57 -6.73 16.56
N LEU A 152 4.55 -6.43 17.36
CA LEU A 152 3.23 -7.02 17.18
C LEU A 152 2.57 -6.57 15.87
N ALA A 153 2.64 -5.30 15.52
CA ALA A 153 2.08 -4.74 14.29
C ALA A 153 2.95 -5.05 13.07
N HIS A 154 4.28 -5.14 13.24
CA HIS A 154 5.25 -5.32 12.17
C HIS A 154 5.85 -6.73 12.20
N PRO A 155 5.20 -7.73 11.59
CA PRO A 155 5.65 -9.13 11.65
C PRO A 155 6.91 -9.42 10.82
N HIS A 156 7.32 -8.50 9.93
CA HIS A 156 8.46 -8.70 9.06
C HIS A 156 9.59 -7.70 9.33
N PHE A 157 10.83 -8.19 9.31
CA PHE A 157 12.01 -7.34 9.27
C PHE A 157 12.34 -7.00 7.82
N ILE A 158 12.07 -5.75 7.44
CA ILE A 158 12.27 -5.26 6.07
C ILE A 158 13.67 -4.68 5.90
N THR A 159 14.34 -5.10 4.85
CA THR A 159 15.68 -4.64 4.47
C THR A 159 15.70 -4.23 3.00
N GLU A 160 16.74 -3.55 2.57
CA GLU A 160 16.98 -3.30 1.14
C GLU A 160 16.90 -4.59 0.31
N LYS A 161 17.44 -5.69 0.85
CA LYS A 161 17.44 -7.00 0.18
C LYS A 161 16.04 -7.56 -0.04
N THR A 162 15.07 -7.21 0.80
CA THR A 162 13.66 -7.59 0.62
C THR A 162 13.13 -7.12 -0.74
N PHE A 163 13.53 -5.94 -1.18
CA PHE A 163 13.11 -5.37 -2.45
C PHE A 163 14.02 -5.77 -3.60
N THR A 164 15.34 -5.70 -3.42
CA THR A 164 16.30 -5.94 -4.51
C THR A 164 16.29 -7.37 -5.02
N ASP A 165 16.02 -8.35 -4.17
CA ASP A 165 15.92 -9.76 -4.56
C ASP A 165 14.73 -10.02 -5.51
N VAL A 166 13.67 -9.24 -5.43
CA VAL A 166 12.47 -9.40 -6.25
C VAL A 166 12.41 -8.37 -7.37
N LEU A 167 12.51 -7.08 -7.02
CA LEU A 167 12.32 -5.98 -7.96
C LEU A 167 13.59 -5.63 -8.74
N GLY A 168 14.77 -5.97 -8.21
CA GLY A 168 16.08 -5.58 -8.78
C GLY A 168 16.63 -4.29 -8.15
N ASN A 169 17.79 -3.83 -8.62
CA ASN A 169 18.53 -2.69 -8.06
C ASN A 169 18.12 -1.37 -8.73
N PHE A 170 16.82 -1.04 -8.71
CA PHE A 170 16.31 0.17 -9.35
C PHE A 170 15.84 1.23 -8.33
N GLY A 171 15.96 0.96 -7.05
CA GLY A 171 15.51 1.85 -5.98
C GLY A 171 16.61 2.77 -5.45
N GLN A 172 16.19 3.77 -4.69
CA GLN A 172 17.07 4.65 -3.92
C GLN A 172 16.77 4.46 -2.43
N ILE A 173 17.83 4.54 -1.60
CA ILE A 173 17.68 4.54 -0.14
C ILE A 173 17.89 5.99 0.31
N PHE A 174 16.88 6.53 0.97
CA PHE A 174 16.95 7.83 1.61
C PHE A 174 17.32 7.64 3.10
N LYS A 175 18.33 8.35 3.57
CA LYS A 175 18.79 8.31 4.97
C LYS A 175 18.50 9.63 5.67
#